data_89ce3694dc773dbb75cc3b9ace6fba69
#
_entry.id   89ce3694dc773dbb75cc3b9ace6fba69
#
_cell.length_a   1.000
_cell.length_b   1.000
_cell.length_c   1.000
_cell.angle_alpha   90.00
_cell.angle_beta   90.00
_cell.angle_gamma   90.00
#
_symmetry.space_group_name_H-M   'P 1'
#
loop_
_entity.id
_entity.type
_entity.pdbx_description
1 polymer ?
#
loop_
_entity_poly.entity_id
_entity_poly.type
_entity_poly.pdbx_seq_one_letter_code
_entity_poly.pdbx_strand_id
1 'polypeptide(L)'
;AETEFLCSMLPYTQYPAAELDRAWKTLLLNQFHDIIPGSSIAEIYRTAEAQHREILDLCATLQERAAAELFPAKDGSALLLNSLPYDVSTLVKLPESWNGYGACDESGCELPVQQENGRTVVRVQIPKLAFSVLKRGKRCSVPADADSGELVLENSRIRYVFAPDATLIEAVEKDSGRSVLAAGAYGNEFALYVDRALTYEAWDIDPYYPHQAPLRPQSVRARKVLAGPLRSALEFELKISESTIRQTVVLEAEGTRLDFRTEVDWNESRKMLRVSFPVNVFADRAAFDIPYGYIFRTMHENTSWDMAQFEVSGQRYADVSDAAHGVALLNDCKYGFKVKNSVIDLALLRSPKNPDPTTDLGHHEFVYSLHPHKGDLIHSDVMREAALLNRPPRVFDGVSRGAEPLCTADSDSVSLEIVKKAEKENAHVLRLVETKGLSAKAKLRFRRSVTLAETDLLEWTEERMFGTGTEFELEFKPFEIKTLKLR
;
A
#
# COMPACT_ATOMS: atom_id res chain seq x y z
N ALA A 1 -11.46 -8.72 1.89
CA ALA A 1 -10.92 -9.49 0.74
C ALA A 1 -9.97 -10.60 1.22
N GLU A 2 -8.83 -10.29 1.87
CA GLU A 2 -7.85 -11.30 2.30
C GLU A 2 -8.43 -12.36 3.24
N THR A 3 -9.25 -11.95 4.23
CA THR A 3 -9.97 -12.85 5.13
C THR A 3 -10.95 -13.74 4.36
N GLU A 4 -11.69 -13.18 3.42
CA GLU A 4 -12.61 -13.95 2.55
C GLU A 4 -11.85 -14.93 1.66
N PHE A 5 -10.71 -14.50 1.09
CA PHE A 5 -9.84 -15.38 0.32
C PHE A 5 -9.45 -16.62 1.13
N LEU A 6 -8.89 -16.42 2.32
CA LEU A 6 -8.46 -17.53 3.17
C LEU A 6 -9.65 -18.40 3.63
N CYS A 7 -10.72 -17.77 4.11
CA CYS A 7 -11.92 -18.49 4.57
C CYS A 7 -12.65 -19.22 3.43
N SER A 8 -12.55 -18.76 2.18
CA SER A 8 -13.18 -19.45 1.04
C SER A 8 -12.60 -20.85 0.77
N MET A 9 -11.42 -21.13 1.32
CA MET A 9 -10.77 -22.45 1.22
C MET A 9 -11.34 -23.47 2.24
N LEU A 10 -12.07 -23.00 3.26
CA LEU A 10 -12.77 -23.87 4.22
C LEU A 10 -13.97 -24.57 3.54
N PRO A 11 -14.44 -25.71 4.09
CA PRO A 11 -15.74 -26.23 3.75
C PRO A 11 -16.83 -25.15 3.89
N TYR A 12 -17.79 -25.12 2.97
CA TYR A 12 -18.86 -24.09 2.99
C TYR A 12 -19.64 -24.02 4.31
N THR A 13 -19.74 -25.14 5.04
CA THR A 13 -20.38 -25.19 6.35
C THR A 13 -19.59 -24.50 7.47
N GLN A 14 -18.30 -24.26 7.25
CA GLN A 14 -17.40 -23.58 8.19
C GLN A 14 -17.07 -22.13 7.77
N TYR A 15 -17.56 -21.71 6.60
CA TYR A 15 -17.37 -20.34 6.14
C TYR A 15 -18.10 -19.35 7.05
N PRO A 16 -17.43 -18.31 7.59
CA PRO A 16 -17.98 -17.40 8.60
C PRO A 16 -18.87 -16.32 7.96
N ALA A 17 -19.92 -16.72 7.24
CA ALA A 17 -20.76 -15.82 6.44
C ALA A 17 -21.40 -14.72 7.28
N ALA A 18 -21.94 -15.04 8.47
CA ALA A 18 -22.63 -14.08 9.32
C ALA A 18 -21.69 -13.04 9.93
N GLU A 19 -20.49 -13.47 10.34
CA GLU A 19 -19.47 -12.58 10.89
C GLU A 19 -18.94 -11.62 9.80
N LEU A 20 -18.69 -12.12 8.59
CA LEU A 20 -18.22 -11.31 7.46
C LEU A 20 -19.29 -10.33 6.97
N ASP A 21 -20.57 -10.77 6.88
CA ASP A 21 -21.69 -9.88 6.53
C ASP A 21 -21.82 -8.73 7.50
N ARG A 22 -21.75 -8.99 8.80
CA ARG A 22 -21.76 -7.94 9.84
C ARG A 22 -20.57 -6.99 9.67
N ALA A 23 -19.37 -7.51 9.48
CA ALA A 23 -18.17 -6.69 9.28
C ALA A 23 -18.30 -5.80 8.04
N TRP A 24 -18.79 -6.34 6.92
CA TRP A 24 -19.03 -5.57 5.70
C TRP A 24 -20.07 -4.46 5.90
N LYS A 25 -21.20 -4.75 6.56
CA LYS A 25 -22.24 -3.74 6.83
C LYS A 25 -21.70 -2.61 7.70
N THR A 26 -20.91 -2.92 8.71
CA THR A 26 -20.28 -1.90 9.58
C THR A 26 -19.24 -1.08 8.80
N LEU A 27 -18.41 -1.72 7.99
CA LEU A 27 -17.43 -1.03 7.14
C LEU A 27 -18.11 -0.09 6.15
N LEU A 28 -19.17 -0.54 5.48
CA LEU A 28 -19.92 0.26 4.51
C LEU A 28 -20.65 1.43 5.17
N LEU A 29 -21.17 1.27 6.40
CA LEU A 29 -21.74 2.37 7.17
C LEU A 29 -20.69 3.47 7.42
N ASN A 30 -19.46 3.09 7.76
CA ASN A 30 -18.37 4.05 8.00
C ASN A 30 -17.84 4.71 6.71
N GLN A 31 -18.29 4.31 5.53
CA GLN A 31 -18.04 5.00 4.27
C GLN A 31 -19.06 6.12 3.98
N PHE A 32 -19.94 6.43 4.94
CA PHE A 32 -20.89 7.52 4.80
C PHE A 32 -20.17 8.86 4.57
N HIS A 33 -20.78 9.75 3.76
CA HIS A 33 -20.13 10.94 3.20
C HIS A 33 -19.66 11.99 4.24
N ASP A 34 -20.10 11.90 5.50
CA ASP A 34 -19.61 12.72 6.60
C ASP A 34 -18.62 11.99 7.51
N ILE A 35 -18.44 10.68 7.36
CA ILE A 35 -17.48 9.90 8.15
C ILE A 35 -16.17 9.79 7.41
N ILE A 36 -16.18 9.23 6.18
CA ILE A 36 -14.97 8.98 5.41
C ILE A 36 -14.15 10.24 5.07
N PRO A 37 -14.74 11.42 4.79
CA PRO A 37 -13.97 12.62 4.46
C PRO A 37 -13.44 13.39 5.68
N GLY A 38 -13.73 12.98 6.91
CA GLY A 38 -13.28 13.70 8.10
C GLY A 38 -14.14 14.90 8.50
N SER A 39 -15.40 14.97 8.05
CA SER A 39 -16.28 16.13 8.20
C SER A 39 -17.40 15.95 9.22
N SER A 40 -17.30 14.96 10.12
CA SER A 40 -18.28 14.72 11.19
C SER A 40 -17.79 15.24 12.56
N ILE A 41 -18.55 14.95 13.62
CA ILE A 41 -18.22 15.33 15.00
C ILE A 41 -17.38 14.27 15.71
N ALA A 42 -16.65 14.64 16.76
CA ALA A 42 -15.76 13.77 17.52
C ALA A 42 -16.41 12.47 18.02
N GLU A 43 -17.70 12.50 18.40
CA GLU A 43 -18.43 11.32 18.88
C GLU A 43 -18.54 10.24 17.79
N ILE A 44 -18.81 10.66 16.56
CA ILE A 44 -18.88 9.76 15.39
C ILE A 44 -17.53 9.11 15.14
N TYR A 45 -16.42 9.86 15.23
CA TYR A 45 -15.08 9.30 15.02
C TYR A 45 -14.69 8.30 16.11
N ARG A 46 -14.98 8.58 17.38
CA ARG A 46 -14.78 7.58 18.45
C ARG A 46 -15.53 6.28 18.17
N THR A 47 -16.78 6.39 17.68
CA THR A 47 -17.57 5.20 17.29
C THR A 47 -16.98 4.49 16.08
N ALA A 48 -16.61 5.23 15.03
CA ALA A 48 -16.03 4.67 13.80
C ALA A 48 -14.70 3.97 14.08
N GLU A 49 -13.81 4.56 14.88
CA GLU A 49 -12.54 3.96 15.29
C GLU A 49 -12.74 2.66 16.08
N ALA A 50 -13.68 2.63 17.02
CA ALA A 50 -14.00 1.42 17.76
C ALA A 50 -14.52 0.31 16.82
N GLN A 51 -15.43 0.66 15.89
CA GLN A 51 -15.96 -0.27 14.89
C GLN A 51 -14.89 -0.78 13.93
N HIS A 52 -13.97 0.07 13.46
CA HIS A 52 -12.85 -0.38 12.62
C HIS A 52 -11.92 -1.33 13.38
N ARG A 53 -11.65 -1.06 14.66
CA ARG A 53 -10.84 -1.95 15.50
C ARG A 53 -11.51 -3.31 15.68
N GLU A 54 -12.81 -3.34 15.95
CA GLU A 54 -13.59 -4.59 16.02
C GLU A 54 -13.53 -5.39 14.71
N ILE A 55 -13.62 -4.71 13.54
CA ILE A 55 -13.51 -5.38 12.24
C ILE A 55 -12.11 -5.98 12.05
N LEU A 56 -11.05 -5.24 12.38
CA LEU A 56 -9.68 -5.71 12.24
C LEU A 56 -9.39 -6.91 13.14
N ASP A 57 -9.83 -6.86 14.40
CA ASP A 57 -9.68 -7.95 15.37
C ASP A 57 -10.46 -9.20 14.93
N LEU A 58 -11.69 -9.02 14.44
CA LEU A 58 -12.48 -10.10 13.86
C LEU A 58 -11.79 -10.73 12.66
N CYS A 59 -11.31 -9.91 11.72
CA CYS A 59 -10.58 -10.41 10.54
C CYS A 59 -9.33 -11.19 10.93
N ALA A 60 -8.53 -10.71 11.88
CA ALA A 60 -7.35 -11.41 12.39
C ALA A 60 -7.73 -12.77 13.00
N THR A 61 -8.74 -12.80 13.87
CA THR A 61 -9.24 -14.03 14.50
C THR A 61 -9.74 -15.03 13.47
N LEU A 62 -10.50 -14.60 12.45
CA LEU A 62 -11.00 -15.45 11.40
C LEU A 62 -9.87 -16.03 10.53
N GLN A 63 -8.85 -15.24 10.25
CA GLN A 63 -7.67 -15.70 9.49
C GLN A 63 -6.86 -16.74 10.26
N GLU A 64 -6.62 -16.52 11.54
CA GLU A 64 -5.90 -17.49 12.40
C GLU A 64 -6.68 -18.80 12.53
N ARG A 65 -8.00 -18.72 12.76
CA ARG A 65 -8.89 -19.90 12.82
C ARG A 65 -8.89 -20.65 11.49
N ALA A 66 -9.00 -19.96 10.37
CA ALA A 66 -8.97 -20.58 9.05
C ALA A 66 -7.62 -21.24 8.77
N ALA A 67 -6.50 -20.59 9.11
CA ALA A 67 -5.17 -21.16 8.93
C ALA A 67 -4.97 -22.42 9.78
N ALA A 68 -5.42 -22.40 11.04
CA ALA A 68 -5.33 -23.57 11.93
C ALA A 68 -6.15 -24.75 11.47
N GLU A 69 -7.33 -24.51 10.84
CA GLU A 69 -8.19 -25.56 10.29
C GLU A 69 -7.65 -26.11 8.96
N LEU A 70 -7.13 -25.24 8.10
CA LEU A 70 -6.70 -25.62 6.77
C LEU A 70 -5.34 -26.30 6.74
N PHE A 71 -4.43 -25.95 7.64
CA PHE A 71 -3.02 -26.28 7.52
C PHE A 71 -2.49 -27.01 8.76
N PRO A 72 -1.64 -28.04 8.57
CA PRO A 72 -1.10 -28.80 9.68
C PRO A 72 -0.10 -27.96 10.48
N ALA A 73 -0.25 -28.00 11.80
CA ALA A 73 0.68 -27.36 12.73
C ALA A 73 2.06 -28.03 12.73
N LYS A 74 3.13 -27.24 12.80
CA LYS A 74 4.50 -27.72 12.93
C LYS A 74 5.40 -26.63 13.51
N ASP A 75 6.00 -26.92 14.67
CA ASP A 75 6.98 -26.03 15.26
C ASP A 75 8.20 -25.81 14.33
N GLY A 76 8.73 -24.58 14.34
CA GLY A 76 9.85 -24.18 13.50
C GLY A 76 9.50 -24.05 12.03
N SER A 77 8.22 -23.91 11.69
CA SER A 77 7.74 -23.55 10.35
C SER A 77 6.88 -22.30 10.41
N ALA A 78 6.85 -21.52 9.34
CA ALA A 78 5.96 -20.36 9.17
C ALA A 78 5.38 -20.38 7.74
N LEU A 79 4.07 -20.14 7.64
CA LEU A 79 3.38 -20.01 6.37
C LEU A 79 3.26 -18.54 6.00
N LEU A 80 3.62 -18.19 4.80
CA LEU A 80 3.45 -16.89 4.21
C LEU A 80 2.30 -16.91 3.20
N LEU A 81 1.37 -15.96 3.31
CA LEU A 81 0.29 -15.78 2.36
C LEU A 81 0.51 -14.49 1.57
N ASN A 82 0.62 -14.62 0.25
CA ASN A 82 0.48 -13.51 -0.68
C ASN A 82 -0.94 -13.51 -1.26
N SER A 83 -1.77 -12.60 -0.81
CA SER A 83 -3.14 -12.43 -1.31
C SER A 83 -3.24 -11.45 -2.49
N LEU A 84 -2.10 -10.91 -2.96
CA LEU A 84 -2.04 -10.02 -4.11
C LEU A 84 -2.09 -10.79 -5.44
N PRO A 85 -2.62 -10.18 -6.50
CA PRO A 85 -2.63 -10.74 -7.84
C PRO A 85 -1.26 -10.61 -8.55
N TYR A 86 -0.22 -10.30 -7.84
CA TYR A 86 1.16 -10.11 -8.31
C TYR A 86 2.12 -11.06 -7.61
N ASP A 87 3.13 -11.55 -8.34
CA ASP A 87 4.29 -12.15 -7.71
C ASP A 87 5.04 -11.07 -6.93
N VAL A 88 5.43 -11.36 -5.69
CA VAL A 88 6.11 -10.40 -4.82
C VAL A 88 7.47 -10.89 -4.40
N SER A 89 8.46 -9.98 -4.41
CA SER A 89 9.77 -10.14 -3.74
C SER A 89 9.83 -9.06 -2.65
N THR A 90 9.81 -9.46 -1.39
CA THR A 90 9.67 -8.50 -0.29
C THR A 90 10.35 -8.96 0.98
N LEU A 91 10.52 -8.05 1.92
CA LEU A 91 11.01 -8.34 3.25
C LEU A 91 9.85 -8.63 4.21
N VAL A 92 9.97 -9.74 4.94
CA VAL A 92 8.96 -10.17 5.91
C VAL A 92 9.61 -10.25 7.29
N LYS A 93 8.93 -9.70 8.31
CA LYS A 93 9.30 -9.92 9.72
C LYS A 93 8.80 -11.28 10.15
N LEU A 94 9.72 -12.12 10.66
CA LEU A 94 9.38 -13.43 11.17
C LEU A 94 8.80 -13.37 12.59
N PRO A 95 8.11 -14.45 13.05
CA PRO A 95 7.60 -14.54 14.41
C PRO A 95 8.69 -14.35 15.46
N GLU A 96 8.31 -13.91 16.67
CA GLU A 96 9.25 -13.70 17.78
C GLU A 96 10.00 -14.97 18.18
N SER A 97 9.35 -16.13 18.03
CA SER A 97 9.95 -17.44 18.27
C SER A 97 11.18 -17.75 17.38
N TRP A 98 11.37 -16.94 16.32
CA TRP A 98 12.49 -17.06 15.37
C TRP A 98 13.61 -16.04 15.60
N ASN A 99 13.53 -15.23 16.64
CA ASN A 99 14.55 -14.22 16.93
C ASN A 99 15.93 -14.87 17.13
N GLY A 100 16.94 -14.37 16.41
CA GLY A 100 18.30 -14.93 16.41
C GLY A 100 18.47 -16.23 15.61
N TYR A 101 17.48 -16.60 14.80
CA TYR A 101 17.56 -17.71 13.85
C TYR A 101 17.53 -17.23 12.41
N GLY A 102 18.16 -17.99 11.51
CA GLY A 102 17.99 -17.86 10.07
C GLY A 102 16.69 -18.47 9.59
N ALA A 103 16.44 -18.36 8.29
CA ALA A 103 15.30 -18.97 7.62
C ALA A 103 15.77 -19.74 6.40
N CYS A 104 15.08 -20.84 6.10
CA CYS A 104 15.25 -21.62 4.87
C CYS A 104 13.92 -21.72 4.15
N ASP A 105 13.96 -21.85 2.83
CA ASP A 105 12.80 -22.20 2.04
C ASP A 105 12.35 -23.67 2.23
N GLU A 106 11.31 -24.10 1.51
CA GLU A 106 10.83 -25.48 1.57
C GLU A 106 11.86 -26.52 1.17
N SER A 107 12.78 -26.18 0.24
CA SER A 107 13.86 -27.06 -0.22
C SER A 107 15.00 -27.19 0.79
N GLY A 108 15.04 -26.32 1.81
CA GLY A 108 16.10 -26.23 2.80
C GLY A 108 17.24 -25.28 2.40
N CYS A 109 17.06 -24.49 1.35
CA CYS A 109 18.01 -23.45 0.97
C CYS A 109 17.95 -22.28 1.94
N GLU A 110 19.10 -21.87 2.48
CA GLU A 110 19.20 -20.72 3.38
C GLU A 110 18.82 -19.42 2.66
N LEU A 111 17.99 -18.62 3.29
CA LEU A 111 17.56 -17.32 2.77
C LEU A 111 18.35 -16.18 3.44
N PRO A 112 18.57 -15.06 2.72
CA PRO A 112 19.18 -13.87 3.31
C PRO A 112 18.33 -13.32 4.45
N VAL A 113 18.94 -13.10 5.62
CA VAL A 113 18.28 -12.58 6.82
C VAL A 113 19.03 -11.38 7.39
N GLN A 114 18.32 -10.58 8.16
CA GLN A 114 18.84 -9.43 8.91
C GLN A 114 18.17 -9.38 10.28
N GLN A 115 18.92 -9.01 11.31
CA GLN A 115 18.36 -8.79 12.64
C GLN A 115 18.09 -7.29 12.83
N GLU A 116 16.88 -6.93 13.26
CA GLU A 116 16.45 -5.56 13.48
C GLU A 116 15.63 -5.46 14.77
N ASN A 117 16.09 -4.68 15.73
CA ASN A 117 15.40 -4.51 17.01
C ASN A 117 14.99 -5.86 17.65
N GLY A 118 15.89 -6.84 17.60
CA GLY A 118 15.65 -8.18 18.12
C GLY A 118 14.74 -9.08 17.26
N ARG A 119 14.26 -8.63 16.11
CA ARG A 119 13.45 -9.39 15.16
C ARG A 119 14.25 -9.85 13.95
N THR A 120 13.96 -11.04 13.46
CA THR A 120 14.52 -11.54 12.21
C THR A 120 13.66 -11.06 11.04
N VAL A 121 14.30 -10.42 10.07
CA VAL A 121 13.72 -10.05 8.76
C VAL A 121 14.34 -10.94 7.70
N VAL A 122 13.53 -11.42 6.77
CA VAL A 122 13.97 -12.32 5.68
C VAL A 122 13.45 -11.80 4.33
N ARG A 123 14.25 -11.95 3.27
CA ARG A 123 13.78 -11.73 1.90
C ARG A 123 13.14 -12.99 1.37
N VAL A 124 11.93 -12.84 0.83
CA VAL A 124 11.11 -13.93 0.30
C VAL A 124 10.58 -13.60 -1.08
N GLN A 125 10.35 -14.63 -1.87
CA GLN A 125 9.59 -14.56 -3.11
C GLN A 125 8.34 -15.41 -2.96
N ILE A 126 7.18 -14.83 -3.21
CA ILE A 126 5.89 -15.51 -3.08
C ILE A 126 5.08 -15.27 -4.34
N PRO A 127 4.67 -16.33 -5.06
CA PRO A 127 3.83 -16.19 -6.24
C PRO A 127 2.48 -15.50 -5.91
N LYS A 128 1.85 -14.96 -6.93
CA LYS A 128 0.52 -14.33 -6.82
C LYS A 128 -0.52 -15.32 -6.27
N LEU A 129 -1.35 -14.84 -5.35
CA LEU A 129 -2.46 -15.59 -4.74
C LEU A 129 -2.03 -16.94 -4.15
N ALA A 130 -0.83 -17.02 -3.60
CA ALA A 130 -0.21 -18.27 -3.20
C ALA A 130 0.35 -18.22 -1.78
N PHE A 131 0.76 -19.40 -1.33
CA PHE A 131 1.42 -19.62 -0.06
C PHE A 131 2.87 -20.04 -0.30
N SER A 132 3.76 -19.65 0.64
CA SER A 132 5.13 -20.15 0.73
C SER A 132 5.41 -20.56 2.16
N VAL A 133 6.18 -21.62 2.35
CA VAL A 133 6.53 -22.10 3.69
C VAL A 133 8.00 -21.79 3.96
N LEU A 134 8.27 -21.27 5.13
CA LEU A 134 9.62 -21.12 5.66
C LEU A 134 9.88 -22.17 6.75
N LYS A 135 11.13 -22.59 6.86
CA LYS A 135 11.64 -23.42 7.95
C LYS A 135 12.65 -22.61 8.75
N ARG A 136 12.60 -22.72 10.08
CA ARG A 136 13.58 -22.09 10.96
C ARG A 136 14.96 -22.68 10.68
N GLY A 137 15.89 -21.82 10.31
CA GLY A 137 17.28 -22.18 10.04
C GLY A 137 18.13 -22.28 11.30
N LYS A 138 19.44 -22.31 11.13
CA LYS A 138 20.41 -22.31 12.23
C LYS A 138 20.39 -20.96 12.96
N ARG A 139 20.91 -20.93 14.19
CA ARG A 139 21.17 -19.66 14.87
C ARG A 139 22.13 -18.81 14.04
N CYS A 140 21.75 -17.58 13.80
CA CYS A 140 22.59 -16.61 13.12
C CYS A 140 22.47 -15.25 13.80
N SER A 141 23.55 -14.48 13.74
CA SER A 141 23.58 -13.10 14.17
C SER A 141 24.11 -12.29 13.00
N VAL A 142 23.23 -11.59 12.32
CA VAL A 142 23.60 -10.60 11.30
C VAL A 142 23.11 -9.25 11.81
N PRO A 143 23.87 -8.60 12.70
CA PRO A 143 23.49 -7.31 13.24
C PRO A 143 23.46 -6.29 12.10
N ALA A 144 22.50 -5.41 12.16
CA ALA A 144 22.31 -4.36 11.17
C ALA A 144 22.36 -2.96 11.80
N ASP A 145 22.85 -2.89 13.05
CA ASP A 145 22.95 -1.63 13.75
C ASP A 145 24.04 -0.74 13.15
N ALA A 146 23.73 0.50 12.93
CA ALA A 146 24.69 1.51 12.52
C ALA A 146 24.40 2.80 13.27
N ASP A 147 25.45 3.40 13.79
CA ASP A 147 25.44 4.78 14.26
C ASP A 147 26.56 5.51 13.51
N SER A 148 26.23 5.98 12.31
CA SER A 148 27.11 6.80 11.51
C SER A 148 26.48 8.18 11.28
N GLY A 149 27.29 9.20 11.24
CA GLY A 149 26.84 10.58 10.97
C GLY A 149 26.45 10.83 9.51
N GLU A 150 26.61 9.85 8.61
CA GLU A 150 26.28 10.04 7.20
C GLU A 150 24.79 9.78 6.95
N LEU A 151 24.10 10.79 6.42
CA LEU A 151 22.68 10.74 6.07
C LEU A 151 22.51 10.30 4.62
N VAL A 152 23.06 9.12 4.30
CA VAL A 152 23.06 8.51 2.96
C VAL A 152 22.46 7.11 3.01
N LEU A 153 21.51 6.85 2.12
CA LEU A 153 21.00 5.53 1.79
C LEU A 153 21.36 5.20 0.36
N GLU A 154 22.01 4.06 0.16
CA GLU A 154 22.55 3.69 -1.13
C GLU A 154 22.54 2.17 -1.30
N ASN A 155 22.19 1.72 -2.52
CA ASN A 155 22.32 0.35 -2.96
C ASN A 155 22.96 0.27 -4.36
N SER A 156 22.88 -0.87 -5.04
CA SER A 156 23.43 -1.01 -6.39
C SER A 156 22.71 -0.19 -7.47
N ARG A 157 21.47 0.27 -7.22
CA ARG A 157 20.60 0.92 -8.21
C ARG A 157 20.47 2.41 -8.04
N ILE A 158 20.47 2.89 -6.77
CA ILE A 158 20.11 4.27 -6.46
C ILE A 158 20.88 4.77 -5.25
N ARG A 159 21.10 6.08 -5.21
CA ARG A 159 21.70 6.81 -4.09
C ARG A 159 20.78 7.95 -3.67
N TYR A 160 20.51 8.06 -2.37
CA TYR A 160 19.73 9.09 -1.72
C TYR A 160 20.56 9.78 -0.65
N VAL A 161 20.58 11.12 -0.64
CA VAL A 161 21.29 11.93 0.35
C VAL A 161 20.32 12.89 1.02
N PHE A 162 20.38 12.97 2.33
CA PHE A 162 19.50 13.79 3.15
C PHE A 162 20.23 14.90 3.88
N ALA A 163 19.54 16.02 4.11
CA ALA A 163 19.90 17.04 5.08
C ALA A 163 19.39 16.64 6.50
N PRO A 164 19.90 17.24 7.57
CA PRO A 164 19.49 16.90 8.94
C PRO A 164 18.02 17.15 9.27
N ASP A 165 17.33 17.97 8.49
CA ASP A 165 15.89 18.26 8.61
C ASP A 165 14.99 17.29 7.81
N ALA A 166 15.53 16.13 7.44
CA ALA A 166 14.91 15.10 6.60
C ALA A 166 14.67 15.51 5.14
N THR A 167 15.10 16.67 4.71
CA THR A 167 15.01 17.08 3.31
C THR A 167 15.88 16.17 2.44
N LEU A 168 15.32 15.60 1.39
CA LEU A 168 16.02 14.79 0.39
C LEU A 168 16.71 15.73 -0.60
N ILE A 169 18.05 15.87 -0.49
CA ILE A 169 18.83 16.82 -1.28
C ILE A 169 19.41 16.22 -2.56
N GLU A 170 19.54 14.90 -2.63
CA GLU A 170 19.99 14.19 -3.82
C GLU A 170 19.27 12.84 -3.95
N ALA A 171 18.86 12.51 -5.16
CA ALA A 171 18.32 11.19 -5.52
C ALA A 171 18.80 10.87 -6.94
N VAL A 172 19.73 9.90 -7.08
CA VAL A 172 20.38 9.59 -8.36
C VAL A 172 20.30 8.11 -8.66
N GLU A 173 19.71 7.75 -9.78
CA GLU A 173 19.73 6.42 -10.35
C GLU A 173 21.12 6.10 -10.90
N LYS A 174 21.76 5.02 -10.45
CA LYS A 174 23.15 4.70 -10.81
C LYS A 174 23.32 4.19 -12.22
N ASP A 175 22.36 3.47 -12.74
CA ASP A 175 22.40 2.90 -14.09
C ASP A 175 22.43 4.00 -15.18
N SER A 176 21.65 5.07 -14.97
CA SER A 176 21.46 6.14 -15.93
C SER A 176 22.25 7.41 -15.58
N GLY A 177 22.70 7.56 -14.31
CA GLY A 177 23.24 8.80 -13.76
C GLY A 177 22.19 9.90 -13.62
N ARG A 178 20.90 9.56 -13.74
CA ARG A 178 19.79 10.51 -13.76
C ARG A 178 19.40 10.95 -12.36
N SER A 179 19.20 12.25 -12.18
CA SER A 179 18.54 12.79 -10.99
C SER A 179 17.02 12.50 -11.03
N VAL A 180 16.50 11.96 -9.96
CA VAL A 180 15.06 11.78 -9.74
C VAL A 180 14.36 13.10 -9.43
N LEU A 181 15.07 14.00 -8.72
CA LEU A 181 14.56 15.33 -8.37
C LEU A 181 14.87 16.34 -9.47
N ALA A 182 13.99 17.33 -9.64
CA ALA A 182 14.20 18.46 -10.53
C ALA A 182 15.47 19.24 -10.14
N ALA A 183 16.12 19.85 -11.13
CA ALA A 183 17.38 20.56 -10.92
C ALA A 183 17.25 21.68 -9.88
N GLY A 184 18.09 21.64 -8.83
CA GLY A 184 18.10 22.63 -7.76
C GLY A 184 16.92 22.54 -6.79
N ALA A 185 16.09 21.51 -6.90
CA ALA A 185 14.96 21.26 -6.01
C ALA A 185 15.24 20.09 -5.05
N TYR A 186 14.47 20.04 -3.97
CA TYR A 186 14.59 19.06 -2.91
C TYR A 186 13.29 18.28 -2.74
N GLY A 187 13.38 17.05 -2.29
CA GLY A 187 12.23 16.21 -1.95
C GLY A 187 12.03 16.06 -0.45
N ASN A 188 10.94 15.41 -0.07
CA ASN A 188 10.55 15.24 1.34
C ASN A 188 10.50 16.56 2.13
N GLU A 189 10.14 17.65 1.45
CA GLU A 189 10.02 18.95 2.09
C GLU A 189 8.69 19.09 2.83
N PHE A 190 8.72 19.00 4.15
CA PHE A 190 7.55 19.30 4.98
C PHE A 190 7.20 20.79 4.93
N ALA A 191 5.89 21.07 4.82
CA ALA A 191 5.35 22.42 4.81
C ALA A 191 4.08 22.48 5.67
N LEU A 192 4.09 23.37 6.67
CA LEU A 192 2.93 23.61 7.53
C LEU A 192 2.29 24.94 7.17
N TYR A 193 1.10 24.89 6.61
CA TYR A 193 0.30 26.03 6.19
C TYR A 193 -0.78 26.36 7.21
N VAL A 194 -1.21 27.62 7.28
CA VAL A 194 -2.47 27.99 7.90
C VAL A 194 -3.62 27.55 7.00
N ASP A 195 -4.53 26.79 7.55
CA ASP A 195 -5.71 26.23 6.85
C ASP A 195 -6.99 26.85 7.40
N ARG A 196 -7.54 27.80 6.68
CA ARG A 196 -8.76 28.54 7.03
C ARG A 196 -9.63 28.72 5.81
N ALA A 197 -10.44 27.69 5.51
CA ALA A 197 -11.46 27.82 4.48
C ALA A 197 -12.48 28.93 4.85
N LEU A 198 -13.04 29.57 3.84
CA LEU A 198 -14.07 30.64 4.04
C LEU A 198 -15.33 30.09 4.68
N THR A 199 -15.72 28.86 4.30
CA THR A 199 -16.90 28.16 4.80
C THR A 199 -16.54 26.69 4.97
N TYR A 200 -17.25 25.96 5.85
CA TYR A 200 -17.17 24.51 5.98
C TYR A 200 -15.72 23.98 6.14
N GLU A 201 -15.03 24.40 7.18
CA GLU A 201 -13.58 24.14 7.41
C GLU A 201 -13.16 22.69 7.17
N ALA A 202 -14.00 21.70 7.51
CA ALA A 202 -13.67 20.29 7.30
C ALA A 202 -13.87 19.82 5.84
N TRP A 203 -14.72 20.51 5.06
CA TRP A 203 -15.03 20.18 3.67
C TRP A 203 -14.10 20.87 2.68
N ASP A 204 -13.84 22.15 2.89
CA ASP A 204 -13.14 23.00 1.95
C ASP A 204 -11.67 23.21 2.34
N ILE A 205 -10.85 23.49 1.34
CA ILE A 205 -9.49 24.00 1.46
C ILE A 205 -9.44 25.35 0.76
N ASP A 206 -8.81 26.34 1.41
CA ASP A 206 -8.60 27.64 0.80
C ASP A 206 -7.66 27.50 -0.43
N PRO A 207 -8.08 27.82 -1.67
CA PRO A 207 -7.24 27.71 -2.84
C PRO A 207 -6.00 28.61 -2.83
N TYR A 208 -5.98 29.63 -1.96
CA TYR A 208 -4.86 30.56 -1.83
C TYR A 208 -3.82 30.17 -0.78
N TYR A 209 -3.99 29.03 -0.07
CA TYR A 209 -3.02 28.58 0.93
C TYR A 209 -1.58 28.47 0.37
N PRO A 210 -1.33 28.11 -0.92
CA PRO A 210 0.04 28.00 -1.43
C PRO A 210 0.77 29.34 -1.58
N HIS A 211 0.04 30.45 -1.50
CA HIS A 211 0.64 31.81 -1.51
C HIS A 211 1.19 32.23 -0.15
N GLN A 212 0.94 31.46 0.90
CA GLN A 212 1.52 31.70 2.22
C GLN A 212 2.97 31.17 2.24
N ALA A 213 3.80 31.80 3.06
CA ALA A 213 5.10 31.23 3.43
C ALA A 213 4.85 30.12 4.49
N PRO A 214 5.11 28.84 4.18
CA PRO A 214 4.87 27.76 5.15
C PRO A 214 5.94 27.79 6.25
N LEU A 215 5.55 27.31 7.43
CA LEU A 215 6.54 26.94 8.44
C LEU A 215 7.26 25.65 7.99
N ARG A 216 8.57 25.60 8.24
CA ARG A 216 9.42 24.44 7.98
C ARG A 216 9.85 23.78 9.29
N PRO A 217 10.09 22.47 9.31
CA PRO A 217 10.56 21.81 10.52
C PRO A 217 11.99 22.21 10.87
N GLN A 218 12.30 22.07 12.16
CA GLN A 218 13.65 22.19 12.68
C GLN A 218 14.15 20.79 13.07
N SER A 219 15.38 20.47 12.69
CA SER A 219 16.02 19.21 13.09
C SER A 219 16.29 19.20 14.58
N VAL A 220 15.86 18.13 15.24
CA VAL A 220 16.22 17.80 16.63
C VAL A 220 17.32 16.75 16.62
N ARG A 221 17.16 15.71 15.79
CA ARG A 221 18.13 14.64 15.65
C ARG A 221 18.02 14.01 14.26
N ALA A 222 19.18 13.65 13.70
CA ALA A 222 19.27 12.87 12.48
C ALA A 222 20.42 11.87 12.60
N ARG A 223 20.18 10.60 12.25
CA ARG A 223 21.22 9.55 12.33
C ARG A 223 20.91 8.37 11.43
N LYS A 224 21.94 7.61 11.09
CA LYS A 224 21.77 6.29 10.47
C LYS A 224 21.57 5.26 11.59
N VAL A 225 20.44 4.55 11.56
CA VAL A 225 20.03 3.61 12.60
C VAL A 225 20.10 2.14 12.16
N LEU A 226 20.23 1.91 10.86
CA LEU A 226 20.27 0.57 10.30
C LEU A 226 21.18 0.54 9.08
N ALA A 227 22.12 -0.42 9.03
CA ALA A 227 22.96 -0.72 7.88
C ALA A 227 23.17 -2.22 7.77
N GLY A 228 22.27 -2.89 7.08
CA GLY A 228 22.29 -4.34 6.94
C GLY A 228 22.28 -4.82 5.49
N PRO A 229 22.41 -6.12 5.30
CA PRO A 229 22.48 -6.69 3.95
C PRO A 229 21.15 -6.66 3.20
N LEU A 230 20.01 -6.51 3.90
CA LEU A 230 18.69 -6.49 3.28
C LEU A 230 18.11 -5.08 3.14
N ARG A 231 18.40 -4.20 4.09
CA ARG A 231 17.99 -2.79 4.05
C ARG A 231 18.79 -1.92 4.99
N SER A 232 18.77 -0.64 4.72
CA SER A 232 19.35 0.41 5.56
C SER A 232 18.28 1.44 5.92
N ALA A 233 18.49 2.17 7.03
CA ALA A 233 17.55 3.19 7.46
C ALA A 233 18.22 4.39 8.13
N LEU A 234 17.61 5.57 7.92
CA LEU A 234 17.88 6.80 8.63
C LEU A 234 16.70 7.13 9.55
N GLU A 235 16.98 7.74 10.68
CA GLU A 235 15.97 8.25 11.62
C GLU A 235 16.14 9.77 11.77
N PHE A 236 15.00 10.45 11.68
CA PHE A 236 14.90 11.89 11.87
C PHE A 236 13.88 12.19 12.96
N GLU A 237 14.24 13.11 13.85
CA GLU A 237 13.33 13.72 14.82
C GLU A 237 13.29 15.23 14.55
N LEU A 238 12.08 15.72 14.28
CA LEU A 238 11.86 17.09 13.83
C LEU A 238 10.80 17.76 14.72
N LYS A 239 10.98 19.05 14.96
CA LYS A 239 9.97 19.90 15.60
C LYS A 239 9.38 20.85 14.57
N ILE A 240 8.05 20.94 14.52
CA ILE A 240 7.34 21.89 13.67
C ILE A 240 6.19 22.51 14.47
N SER A 241 6.26 23.82 14.74
CA SER A 241 5.29 24.50 15.59
C SER A 241 5.12 23.76 16.94
N GLU A 242 3.91 23.31 17.28
CA GLU A 242 3.63 22.59 18.53
C GLU A 242 3.72 21.05 18.37
N SER A 243 4.02 20.59 17.15
CA SER A 243 4.01 19.16 16.79
C SER A 243 5.44 18.61 16.68
N THR A 244 5.55 17.28 16.84
CA THR A 244 6.81 16.54 16.66
C THR A 244 6.62 15.50 15.57
N ILE A 245 7.58 15.39 14.65
CA ILE A 245 7.61 14.39 13.60
C ILE A 245 8.79 13.45 13.86
N ARG A 246 8.58 12.15 13.90
CA ARG A 246 9.60 11.11 13.85
C ARG A 246 9.47 10.38 12.53
N GLN A 247 10.55 10.35 11.77
CA GLN A 247 10.51 9.70 10.46
C GLN A 247 11.67 8.71 10.33
N THR A 248 11.33 7.46 10.02
CA THR A 248 12.31 6.44 9.64
C THR A 248 12.25 6.24 8.14
N VAL A 249 13.33 6.62 7.45
CA VAL A 249 13.46 6.47 6.00
C VAL A 249 14.20 5.19 5.70
N VAL A 250 13.61 4.31 4.89
CA VAL A 250 14.11 2.96 4.65
C VAL A 250 14.36 2.73 3.16
N LEU A 251 15.54 2.22 2.83
CA LEU A 251 15.89 1.72 1.50
C LEU A 251 16.24 0.24 1.57
N GLU A 252 15.56 -0.59 0.78
CA GLU A 252 15.94 -2.00 0.63
C GLU A 252 17.20 -2.16 -0.22
N ALA A 253 17.94 -3.26 -0.01
CA ALA A 253 19.15 -3.58 -0.78
C ALA A 253 18.87 -3.79 -2.27
N GLU A 254 17.63 -4.16 -2.62
CA GLU A 254 17.15 -4.31 -3.98
C GLU A 254 15.98 -3.35 -4.24
N GLY A 255 15.95 -2.76 -5.44
CA GLY A 255 14.90 -1.80 -5.81
C GLY A 255 15.29 -0.34 -5.65
N THR A 256 14.35 0.52 -6.00
CA THR A 256 14.52 1.98 -5.99
C THR A 256 13.56 2.67 -5.02
N ARG A 257 12.56 1.95 -4.49
CA ARG A 257 11.54 2.49 -3.59
C ARG A 257 12.14 2.92 -2.25
N LEU A 258 11.84 4.13 -1.85
CA LEU A 258 12.26 4.74 -0.60
C LEU A 258 11.03 4.95 0.29
N ASP A 259 10.94 4.23 1.39
CA ASP A 259 9.81 4.27 2.31
C ASP A 259 10.04 5.29 3.43
N PHE A 260 9.09 6.20 3.64
CA PHE A 260 9.05 7.19 4.72
C PHE A 260 8.01 6.77 5.76
N ARG A 261 8.45 6.07 6.79
CA ARG A 261 7.61 5.67 7.93
C ARG A 261 7.56 6.83 8.90
N THR A 262 6.41 7.43 9.04
CA THR A 262 6.26 8.72 9.71
C THR A 262 5.29 8.60 10.88
N GLU A 263 5.76 9.01 12.05
CA GLU A 263 4.97 9.17 13.26
C GLU A 263 4.87 10.67 13.57
N VAL A 264 3.68 11.16 13.91
CA VAL A 264 3.45 12.56 14.23
C VAL A 264 2.66 12.68 15.52
N ASP A 265 3.22 13.36 16.51
CA ASP A 265 2.46 13.84 17.67
C ASP A 265 1.90 15.22 17.29
N TRP A 266 0.64 15.23 16.80
CA TRP A 266 0.00 16.38 16.17
C TRP A 266 -0.77 17.24 17.17
N ASN A 267 -0.38 18.50 17.32
CA ASN A 267 -0.96 19.46 18.28
C ASN A 267 -1.29 20.81 17.65
N GLU A 268 -1.80 20.81 16.43
CA GLU A 268 -2.03 22.02 15.66
C GLU A 268 -3.53 22.40 15.62
N SER A 269 -3.80 23.64 15.27
CA SER A 269 -5.14 24.17 15.09
C SER A 269 -5.21 24.99 13.80
N ARG A 270 -6.19 24.68 12.95
CA ARG A 270 -6.35 25.34 11.64
C ARG A 270 -5.06 25.38 10.83
N LYS A 271 -4.37 24.25 10.80
CA LYS A 271 -3.15 24.07 10.02
C LYS A 271 -3.23 22.79 9.19
N MET A 272 -2.47 22.77 8.13
CA MET A 272 -2.34 21.64 7.22
C MET A 272 -0.86 21.32 7.01
N LEU A 273 -0.46 20.09 7.32
CA LEU A 273 0.88 19.56 7.06
C LEU A 273 0.89 18.88 5.70
N ARG A 274 1.87 19.22 4.88
CA ARG A 274 2.09 18.64 3.56
C ARG A 274 3.55 18.21 3.39
N VAL A 275 3.78 17.33 2.41
CA VAL A 275 5.12 16.96 1.95
C VAL A 275 5.18 17.02 0.43
N SER A 276 6.29 17.52 -0.12
CA SER A 276 6.44 17.73 -1.56
C SER A 276 7.70 17.08 -2.15
N PHE A 277 7.57 16.66 -3.42
CA PHE A 277 8.62 16.06 -4.22
C PHE A 277 8.59 16.65 -5.64
N PRO A 278 9.41 17.65 -5.94
CA PRO A 278 9.63 18.13 -7.32
C PRO A 278 10.43 17.09 -8.10
N VAL A 279 9.82 16.46 -9.11
CA VAL A 279 10.42 15.33 -9.84
C VAL A 279 10.95 15.75 -11.22
N ASN A 280 12.05 15.14 -11.66
CA ASN A 280 12.68 15.39 -12.95
C ASN A 280 12.02 14.60 -14.09
N VAL A 281 10.72 14.80 -14.26
CA VAL A 281 9.92 14.17 -15.32
C VAL A 281 9.14 15.26 -16.04
N PHE A 282 9.20 15.30 -17.37
CA PHE A 282 8.41 16.21 -18.16
C PHE A 282 7.14 15.51 -18.67
N ALA A 283 5.99 15.88 -18.12
CA ALA A 283 4.69 15.38 -18.52
C ALA A 283 3.63 16.48 -18.42
N ASP A 284 2.54 16.34 -19.15
CA ASP A 284 1.40 17.29 -19.14
C ASP A 284 0.31 16.89 -18.13
N ARG A 285 0.37 15.63 -17.66
CA ARG A 285 -0.63 15.03 -16.76
C ARG A 285 0.03 14.04 -15.80
N ALA A 286 -0.64 13.80 -14.67
CA ALA A 286 -0.31 12.77 -13.72
C ALA A 286 -1.43 11.72 -13.66
N ALA A 287 -1.07 10.47 -13.35
CA ALA A 287 -2.02 9.41 -13.10
C ALA A 287 -2.29 9.28 -11.60
N PHE A 288 -3.54 9.05 -11.23
CA PHE A 288 -3.96 8.85 -9.84
C PHE A 288 -4.71 7.54 -9.70
N ASP A 289 -4.37 6.77 -8.69
CA ASP A 289 -5.08 5.54 -8.35
C ASP A 289 -6.52 5.84 -7.93
N ILE A 290 -7.45 5.08 -8.50
CA ILE A 290 -8.86 5.06 -8.14
C ILE A 290 -9.32 3.60 -7.99
N PRO A 291 -10.50 3.30 -7.40
CA PRO A 291 -11.00 1.93 -7.33
C PRO A 291 -11.02 1.25 -8.70
N TYR A 292 -10.27 0.15 -8.79
CA TYR A 292 -10.16 -0.72 -9.98
C TYR A 292 -9.59 -0.04 -11.25
N GLY A 293 -8.74 0.96 -11.10
CA GLY A 293 -8.11 1.60 -12.24
C GLY A 293 -7.32 2.85 -11.85
N TYR A 294 -7.18 3.75 -12.79
CA TYR A 294 -6.54 5.04 -12.58
C TYR A 294 -7.19 6.11 -13.46
N ILE A 295 -6.97 7.37 -13.10
CA ILE A 295 -7.43 8.53 -13.86
C ILE A 295 -6.28 9.49 -14.09
N PHE A 296 -6.20 10.09 -15.28
CA PHE A 296 -5.28 11.18 -15.56
C PHE A 296 -5.90 12.54 -15.20
N ARG A 297 -5.08 13.42 -14.60
CA ARG A 297 -5.40 14.83 -14.39
C ARG A 297 -4.26 15.72 -14.86
N THR A 298 -4.58 16.89 -15.39
CA THR A 298 -3.60 17.86 -15.88
C THR A 298 -2.72 18.42 -14.79
N MET A 299 -1.43 18.60 -15.08
CA MET A 299 -0.47 19.24 -14.17
C MET A 299 -0.29 20.74 -14.41
N HIS A 300 -0.88 21.29 -15.47
CA HIS A 300 -0.90 22.72 -15.75
C HIS A 300 -2.17 23.39 -15.21
N GLU A 301 -2.21 24.72 -15.26
CA GLU A 301 -3.33 25.55 -14.81
C GLU A 301 -3.79 26.50 -15.92
N ASN A 302 -3.84 26.00 -17.18
CA ASN A 302 -4.10 26.83 -18.36
C ASN A 302 -5.56 27.28 -18.49
N THR A 303 -6.48 26.57 -17.86
CA THR A 303 -7.91 26.92 -17.86
C THR A 303 -8.44 27.03 -16.45
N SER A 304 -9.60 27.69 -16.27
CA SER A 304 -10.28 27.74 -14.98
C SER A 304 -10.68 26.38 -14.44
N TRP A 305 -10.92 25.40 -15.32
CA TRP A 305 -11.18 24.00 -14.95
C TRP A 305 -9.94 23.34 -14.34
N ASP A 306 -8.76 23.57 -14.94
CA ASP A 306 -7.49 23.05 -14.42
C ASP A 306 -7.12 23.70 -13.09
N MET A 307 -7.38 25.02 -12.96
CA MET A 307 -7.16 25.75 -11.72
C MET A 307 -8.09 25.28 -10.59
N ALA A 308 -9.35 24.93 -10.90
CA ALA A 308 -10.29 24.40 -9.93
C ALA A 308 -9.87 23.03 -9.36
N GLN A 309 -9.00 22.29 -10.06
CA GLN A 309 -8.39 21.03 -9.59
C GLN A 309 -7.07 21.28 -8.85
N PHE A 310 -7.02 22.24 -7.94
CA PHE A 310 -5.83 22.57 -7.15
C PHE A 310 -5.54 21.53 -6.08
N GLU A 311 -6.55 20.82 -5.59
CA GLU A 311 -6.48 19.64 -4.73
C GLU A 311 -7.33 18.54 -5.34
N VAL A 312 -6.82 17.31 -5.37
CA VAL A 312 -7.50 16.15 -5.95
C VAL A 312 -7.34 14.92 -5.08
N SER A 313 -8.28 14.00 -5.17
CA SER A 313 -8.16 12.72 -4.50
C SER A 313 -7.40 11.71 -5.36
N GLY A 314 -6.56 10.92 -4.73
CA GLY A 314 -5.96 9.70 -5.26
C GLY A 314 -5.92 8.68 -4.13
N GLN A 315 -5.81 7.38 -4.43
CA GLN A 315 -5.73 6.37 -3.39
C GLN A 315 -4.27 5.98 -3.13
N ARG A 316 -3.85 4.82 -3.57
CA ARG A 316 -2.55 4.24 -3.23
C ARG A 316 -1.34 4.94 -3.85
N TYR A 317 -1.54 5.70 -4.94
CA TYR A 317 -0.47 6.42 -5.62
C TYR A 317 -0.93 7.63 -6.44
N ALA A 318 0.02 8.53 -6.67
CA ALA A 318 0.04 9.46 -7.79
C ALA A 318 1.34 9.25 -8.56
N ASP A 319 1.28 9.20 -9.90
CA ASP A 319 2.40 8.93 -10.78
C ASP A 319 2.58 10.03 -11.81
N VAL A 320 3.84 10.49 -11.97
CA VAL A 320 4.25 11.39 -13.05
C VAL A 320 5.27 10.66 -13.91
N SER A 321 4.90 10.32 -15.12
CA SER A 321 5.75 9.53 -16.01
C SER A 321 5.67 9.96 -17.46
N ASP A 322 6.76 9.75 -18.19
CA ASP A 322 6.85 9.76 -19.65
C ASP A 322 7.04 8.32 -20.17
N ALA A 323 7.27 8.14 -21.46
CA ALA A 323 7.41 6.82 -22.05
C ALA A 323 8.67 6.06 -21.58
N ALA A 324 9.66 6.75 -21.03
CA ALA A 324 10.96 6.16 -20.67
C ALA A 324 11.12 5.92 -19.15
N HIS A 325 10.54 6.78 -18.35
CA HIS A 325 10.70 6.75 -16.89
C HIS A 325 9.64 7.59 -16.19
N GLY A 326 9.49 7.35 -14.89
CA GLY A 326 8.58 8.09 -14.04
C GLY A 326 8.98 8.06 -12.58
N VAL A 327 8.21 8.79 -11.79
CA VAL A 327 8.30 8.83 -10.34
C VAL A 327 6.90 8.80 -9.77
N ALA A 328 6.61 7.79 -8.97
CA ALA A 328 5.36 7.68 -8.23
C ALA A 328 5.56 8.04 -6.76
N LEU A 329 4.57 8.66 -6.16
CA LEU A 329 4.44 8.79 -4.72
C LEU A 329 3.33 7.84 -4.25
N LEU A 330 3.74 6.78 -3.56
CA LEU A 330 2.84 5.77 -2.99
C LEU A 330 2.46 6.17 -1.57
N ASN A 331 1.31 5.69 -1.08
CA ASN A 331 0.94 5.86 0.33
C ASN A 331 -0.01 4.76 0.81
N ASP A 332 -0.19 4.66 2.14
CA ASP A 332 -1.07 3.68 2.78
C ASP A 332 -2.42 4.24 3.24
N CYS A 333 -2.56 5.56 3.45
CA CYS A 333 -3.78 6.14 4.01
C CYS A 333 -3.98 7.65 3.75
N LYS A 334 -3.15 8.29 2.91
CA LYS A 334 -3.24 9.74 2.64
C LYS A 334 -3.71 9.97 1.20
N TYR A 335 -4.90 10.56 1.04
CA TYR A 335 -5.59 10.59 -0.26
C TYR A 335 -5.70 11.99 -0.88
N GLY A 336 -5.17 13.02 -0.22
CA GLY A 336 -5.18 14.40 -0.71
C GLY A 336 -3.91 14.73 -1.47
N PHE A 337 -4.00 14.82 -2.79
CA PHE A 337 -2.85 15.15 -3.66
C PHE A 337 -3.01 16.51 -4.32
N LYS A 338 -1.87 17.15 -4.58
CA LYS A 338 -1.73 18.22 -5.53
C LYS A 338 -0.53 17.91 -6.41
N VAL A 339 -0.75 17.75 -7.72
CA VAL A 339 0.34 17.50 -8.66
C VAL A 339 0.29 18.58 -9.74
N LYS A 340 1.20 19.54 -9.65
CA LYS A 340 1.31 20.67 -10.58
C LYS A 340 2.77 20.89 -10.95
N ASN A 341 3.05 21.14 -12.23
CA ASN A 341 4.39 21.44 -12.74
C ASN A 341 5.45 20.41 -12.31
N SER A 342 5.10 19.12 -12.37
CA SER A 342 5.96 17.99 -11.93
C SER A 342 6.35 18.04 -10.43
N VAL A 343 5.59 18.73 -9.59
CA VAL A 343 5.70 18.65 -8.14
C VAL A 343 4.58 17.75 -7.62
N ILE A 344 4.94 16.62 -7.05
CA ILE A 344 4.00 15.72 -6.35
C ILE A 344 3.93 16.17 -4.89
N ASP A 345 2.78 16.63 -4.46
CA ASP A 345 2.53 17.14 -3.12
C ASP A 345 1.40 16.37 -2.46
N LEU A 346 1.62 15.88 -1.24
CA LEU A 346 0.69 15.03 -0.48
C LEU A 346 0.29 15.73 0.82
N ALA A 347 -1.02 15.85 1.06
CA ALA A 347 -1.55 16.30 2.33
C ALA A 347 -1.45 15.17 3.37
N LEU A 348 -0.84 15.47 4.51
CA LEU A 348 -0.58 14.49 5.57
C LEU A 348 -1.60 14.61 6.72
N LEU A 349 -1.80 15.82 7.25
CA LEU A 349 -2.70 16.09 8.37
C LEU A 349 -3.36 17.46 8.21
N ARG A 350 -4.59 17.59 8.71
CA ARG A 350 -5.34 18.86 8.81
C ARG A 350 -6.01 18.95 10.19
N SER A 351 -6.24 20.16 10.68
CA SER A 351 -6.95 20.38 11.95
C SER A 351 -8.02 21.46 11.84
N PRO A 352 -9.07 21.26 11.04
CA PRO A 352 -10.24 22.14 11.09
C PRO A 352 -10.85 22.11 12.49
N LYS A 353 -11.67 23.12 12.82
CA LYS A 353 -12.32 23.24 14.15
C LYS A 353 -13.83 23.05 14.09
N ASN A 354 -14.39 22.92 12.92
CA ASN A 354 -15.81 22.67 12.70
C ASN A 354 -16.01 21.53 11.71
N PRO A 355 -16.90 20.56 12.00
CA PRO A 355 -17.75 20.47 13.22
C PRO A 355 -17.03 19.89 14.45
N ASP A 356 -15.86 19.25 14.29
CA ASP A 356 -15.08 18.70 15.39
C ASP A 356 -13.93 19.64 15.77
N PRO A 357 -13.96 20.23 16.99
CA PRO A 357 -12.87 21.10 17.44
C PRO A 357 -11.57 20.36 17.76
N THR A 358 -11.58 19.04 17.78
CA THR A 358 -10.44 18.17 18.10
C THR A 358 -9.93 17.36 16.91
N THR A 359 -10.39 17.68 15.70
CA THR A 359 -10.02 16.96 14.47
C THR A 359 -8.50 16.76 14.37
N ASP A 360 -8.12 15.52 14.16
CA ASP A 360 -6.75 15.03 13.95
C ASP A 360 -5.75 15.32 15.09
N LEU A 361 -6.18 15.83 16.24
CA LEU A 361 -5.28 15.98 17.38
C LEU A 361 -4.86 14.62 17.93
N GLY A 362 -3.57 14.45 18.22
CA GLY A 362 -3.02 13.24 18.83
C GLY A 362 -1.91 12.57 18.01
N HIS A 363 -1.74 11.27 18.22
CA HIS A 363 -0.71 10.48 17.59
C HIS A 363 -1.18 9.88 16.27
N HIS A 364 -0.35 10.00 15.22
CA HIS A 364 -0.59 9.45 13.89
C HIS A 364 0.61 8.66 13.40
N GLU A 365 0.33 7.55 12.71
CA GLU A 365 1.32 6.74 12.01
C GLU A 365 0.87 6.53 10.57
N PHE A 366 1.77 6.73 9.61
CA PHE A 366 1.51 6.49 8.18
C PHE A 366 2.80 6.29 7.40
N VAL A 367 2.67 5.69 6.22
CA VAL A 367 3.79 5.49 5.31
C VAL A 367 3.46 6.09 3.95
N TYR A 368 4.41 6.81 3.39
CA TYR A 368 4.43 7.14 1.97
C TYR A 368 5.79 6.75 1.37
N SER A 369 5.85 6.55 0.06
CA SER A 369 7.07 6.06 -0.57
C SER A 369 7.33 6.78 -1.89
N LEU A 370 8.58 7.24 -2.08
CA LEU A 370 9.04 7.71 -3.38
C LEU A 370 9.51 6.52 -4.18
N HIS A 371 8.93 6.34 -5.38
CA HIS A 371 9.25 5.20 -6.24
C HIS A 371 9.62 5.63 -7.67
N PRO A 372 10.92 5.86 -7.94
CA PRO A 372 11.42 6.02 -9.31
C PRO A 372 11.31 4.71 -10.07
N HIS A 373 10.84 4.76 -11.32
CA HIS A 373 10.61 3.57 -12.14
C HIS A 373 10.93 3.82 -13.63
N LYS A 374 11.11 2.73 -14.38
CA LYS A 374 11.27 2.75 -15.84
C LYS A 374 9.90 2.66 -16.53
N GLY A 375 9.78 3.31 -17.69
CA GLY A 375 8.55 3.34 -18.48
C GLY A 375 7.46 4.24 -17.88
N ASP A 376 6.34 4.27 -18.56
CA ASP A 376 5.12 4.89 -18.05
C ASP A 376 4.40 4.01 -17.01
N LEU A 377 3.31 4.50 -16.43
CA LEU A 377 2.55 3.80 -15.41
C LEU A 377 2.21 2.33 -15.78
N ILE A 378 1.71 2.10 -17.01
CA ILE A 378 1.23 0.76 -17.41
C ILE A 378 2.35 -0.24 -17.71
N HIS A 379 3.57 0.25 -17.99
CA HIS A 379 4.76 -0.57 -18.22
C HIS A 379 5.68 -0.65 -16.98
N SER A 380 5.30 0.04 -15.90
CA SER A 380 6.04 0.06 -14.63
C SER A 380 5.53 -0.99 -13.64
N ASP A 381 6.15 -1.00 -12.47
CA ASP A 381 5.75 -1.80 -11.31
C ASP A 381 5.00 -0.99 -10.22
N VAL A 382 4.63 0.25 -10.50
CA VAL A 382 3.95 1.15 -9.55
C VAL A 382 2.71 0.52 -8.92
N MET A 383 1.83 -0.08 -9.73
CA MET A 383 0.60 -0.71 -9.23
C MET A 383 0.89 -1.86 -8.27
N ARG A 384 1.92 -2.68 -8.57
CA ARG A 384 2.37 -3.79 -7.72
C ARG A 384 2.96 -3.28 -6.42
N GLU A 385 3.87 -2.29 -6.48
CA GLU A 385 4.54 -1.74 -5.31
C GLU A 385 3.54 -1.01 -4.38
N ALA A 386 2.58 -0.29 -4.96
CA ALA A 386 1.49 0.34 -4.20
C ALA A 386 0.58 -0.70 -3.54
N ALA A 387 0.26 -1.79 -4.24
CA ALA A 387 -0.51 -2.90 -3.67
C ALA A 387 0.26 -3.58 -2.53
N LEU A 388 1.56 -3.82 -2.70
CA LEU A 388 2.44 -4.45 -1.70
C LEU A 388 2.60 -3.58 -0.44
N LEU A 389 2.74 -2.25 -0.59
CA LEU A 389 2.79 -1.31 0.53
C LEU A 389 1.53 -1.40 1.39
N ASN A 390 0.36 -1.52 0.75
CA ASN A 390 -0.94 -1.53 1.41
C ASN A 390 -1.38 -2.91 1.92
N ARG A 391 -0.86 -3.99 1.32
CA ARG A 391 -1.22 -5.37 1.65
C ARG A 391 0.00 -6.29 1.59
N PRO A 392 0.91 -6.16 2.58
CA PRO A 392 2.08 -7.03 2.66
C PRO A 392 1.68 -8.48 2.99
N PRO A 393 2.52 -9.48 2.65
CA PRO A 393 2.24 -10.88 2.96
C PRO A 393 1.99 -11.13 4.45
N ARG A 394 0.99 -11.96 4.73
CA ARG A 394 0.68 -12.42 6.10
C ARG A 394 1.60 -13.56 6.49
N VAL A 395 1.96 -13.60 7.78
CA VAL A 395 2.79 -14.67 8.37
C VAL A 395 1.97 -15.40 9.42
N PHE A 396 1.88 -16.73 9.29
CA PHE A 396 1.27 -17.63 10.25
C PHE A 396 2.37 -18.49 10.88
N ASP A 397 2.60 -18.33 12.18
CA ASP A 397 3.60 -19.14 12.91
C ASP A 397 3.11 -20.57 13.13
N GLY A 398 4.04 -21.51 13.19
CA GLY A 398 3.72 -22.89 13.49
C GLY A 398 2.96 -23.65 12.40
N VAL A 399 3.01 -23.23 11.14
CA VAL A 399 2.29 -23.85 10.01
C VAL A 399 3.28 -24.35 8.96
N SER A 400 3.17 -25.64 8.56
CA SER A 400 4.18 -26.31 7.73
C SER A 400 3.80 -26.57 6.28
N ARG A 401 2.58 -26.30 5.89
CA ARG A 401 2.10 -26.56 4.53
C ARG A 401 1.06 -25.53 4.14
N GLY A 402 1.22 -24.95 2.96
CA GLY A 402 0.20 -24.11 2.33
C GLY A 402 -0.70 -24.91 1.39
N ALA A 403 -1.67 -24.24 0.81
CA ALA A 403 -2.45 -24.71 -0.30
C ALA A 403 -1.93 -24.09 -1.60
N GLU A 404 -2.17 -24.78 -2.70
CA GLU A 404 -1.97 -24.16 -3.99
C GLU A 404 -3.17 -23.26 -4.34
N PRO A 405 -2.94 -22.20 -5.16
CA PRO A 405 -4.00 -21.30 -5.54
C PRO A 405 -5.17 -22.03 -6.22
N LEU A 406 -6.39 -21.55 -5.96
CA LEU A 406 -7.61 -22.09 -6.57
C LEU A 406 -7.55 -22.01 -8.09
N CYS A 407 -7.06 -20.88 -8.60
CA CYS A 407 -6.83 -20.64 -10.01
C CYS A 407 -5.66 -19.69 -10.22
N THR A 408 -5.15 -19.66 -11.43
CA THR A 408 -4.17 -18.66 -11.91
C THR A 408 -4.74 -17.95 -13.12
N ALA A 409 -4.45 -16.64 -13.23
CA ALA A 409 -4.74 -15.86 -14.42
C ALA A 409 -3.41 -15.56 -15.14
N ASP A 410 -3.37 -15.86 -16.44
CA ASP A 410 -2.22 -15.62 -17.31
C ASP A 410 -2.48 -14.31 -18.07
N SER A 411 -2.19 -13.21 -17.43
CA SER A 411 -2.29 -11.85 -18.01
C SER A 411 -1.57 -10.86 -17.11
N ASP A 412 -0.92 -9.86 -17.71
CA ASP A 412 -0.23 -8.77 -16.99
C ASP A 412 -1.13 -7.57 -16.74
N SER A 413 -2.31 -7.53 -17.37
CA SER A 413 -3.27 -6.42 -17.24
C SER A 413 -4.57 -6.82 -16.54
N VAL A 414 -4.84 -8.12 -16.42
CA VAL A 414 -6.04 -8.62 -15.75
C VAL A 414 -5.67 -9.18 -14.37
N SER A 415 -6.21 -8.55 -13.35
CA SER A 415 -5.97 -8.84 -11.95
C SER A 415 -7.13 -9.65 -11.35
N LEU A 416 -6.84 -10.73 -10.63
CA LEU A 416 -7.82 -11.44 -9.81
C LEU A 416 -7.86 -10.79 -8.42
N GLU A 417 -8.80 -9.89 -8.21
CA GLU A 417 -8.88 -9.05 -7.01
C GLU A 417 -9.61 -9.71 -5.84
N ILE A 418 -10.64 -10.52 -6.13
CA ILE A 418 -11.50 -11.13 -5.12
C ILE A 418 -11.64 -12.62 -5.38
N VAL A 419 -11.46 -13.39 -4.32
CA VAL A 419 -11.89 -14.80 -4.22
C VAL A 419 -12.69 -14.91 -2.93
N LYS A 420 -13.95 -15.34 -3.04
CA LYS A 420 -14.83 -15.49 -1.88
C LYS A 420 -15.88 -16.59 -2.10
N LYS A 421 -16.64 -16.94 -1.05
CA LYS A 421 -17.86 -17.72 -1.19
C LYS A 421 -18.98 -16.84 -1.77
N ALA A 422 -19.81 -17.41 -2.63
CA ALA A 422 -21.02 -16.74 -3.13
C ALA A 422 -22.01 -16.43 -1.99
N GLU A 423 -22.73 -15.30 -2.10
CA GLU A 423 -23.63 -14.83 -1.05
C GLU A 423 -24.78 -15.82 -0.76
N LYS A 424 -25.42 -16.35 -1.81
CA LYS A 424 -26.68 -17.10 -1.70
C LYS A 424 -26.55 -18.60 -1.89
N GLU A 425 -25.40 -19.10 -2.33
CA GLU A 425 -25.22 -20.52 -2.64
C GLU A 425 -23.81 -21.03 -2.27
N ASN A 426 -23.65 -22.35 -2.30
CA ASN A 426 -22.35 -23.00 -2.09
C ASN A 426 -21.57 -23.04 -3.41
N ALA A 427 -20.99 -21.90 -3.76
CA ALA A 427 -20.14 -21.71 -4.91
C ALA A 427 -19.01 -20.73 -4.55
N HIS A 428 -17.92 -20.71 -5.31
CA HIS A 428 -16.91 -19.65 -5.21
C HIS A 428 -17.20 -18.54 -6.21
N VAL A 429 -16.84 -17.32 -5.84
CA VAL A 429 -16.87 -16.15 -6.72
C VAL A 429 -15.46 -15.63 -6.91
N LEU A 430 -15.12 -15.39 -8.17
CA LEU A 430 -13.91 -14.68 -8.58
C LEU A 430 -14.31 -13.33 -9.17
N ARG A 431 -13.60 -12.27 -8.79
CA ARG A 431 -13.75 -10.96 -9.45
C ARG A 431 -12.44 -10.56 -10.09
N LEU A 432 -12.46 -10.45 -11.41
CA LEU A 432 -11.32 -10.06 -12.22
C LEU A 432 -11.53 -8.66 -12.77
N VAL A 433 -10.44 -7.91 -12.87
CA VAL A 433 -10.45 -6.52 -13.34
C VAL A 433 -9.32 -6.32 -14.34
N GLU A 434 -9.62 -5.73 -15.48
CA GLU A 434 -8.58 -5.18 -16.33
C GLU A 434 -8.14 -3.83 -15.74
N THR A 435 -6.86 -3.67 -15.36
CA THR A 435 -6.37 -2.55 -14.54
C THR A 435 -5.53 -1.53 -15.30
N LYS A 436 -5.14 -1.82 -16.54
CA LYS A 436 -4.23 -0.98 -17.34
C LYS A 436 -4.94 -0.12 -18.40
N GLY A 437 -6.27 -0.25 -18.54
CA GLY A 437 -7.03 0.47 -19.55
C GLY A 437 -6.82 -0.07 -20.97
N LEU A 438 -6.60 -1.38 -21.10
CA LEU A 438 -6.32 -2.06 -22.36
C LEU A 438 -7.44 -3.03 -22.73
N SER A 439 -7.58 -3.32 -24.04
CA SER A 439 -8.29 -4.52 -24.46
C SER A 439 -7.39 -5.73 -24.22
N ALA A 440 -7.82 -6.67 -23.40
CA ALA A 440 -6.98 -7.76 -22.94
C ALA A 440 -7.66 -9.12 -23.07
N LYS A 441 -6.83 -10.16 -23.09
CA LYS A 441 -7.26 -11.54 -22.91
C LYS A 441 -6.59 -12.11 -21.67
N ALA A 442 -7.32 -12.92 -20.91
CA ALA A 442 -6.79 -13.64 -19.78
C ALA A 442 -7.17 -15.13 -19.88
N LYS A 443 -6.21 -16.00 -19.67
CA LYS A 443 -6.43 -17.42 -19.58
C LYS A 443 -6.46 -17.84 -18.11
N LEU A 444 -7.62 -18.27 -17.64
CA LEU A 444 -7.78 -18.84 -16.31
C LEU A 444 -7.44 -20.33 -16.35
N ARG A 445 -6.63 -20.79 -15.39
CA ARG A 445 -6.33 -22.20 -15.18
C ARG A 445 -6.70 -22.64 -13.78
N PHE A 446 -7.46 -23.72 -13.69
CA PHE A 446 -7.91 -24.35 -12.45
C PHE A 446 -7.21 -25.70 -12.27
N ARG A 447 -6.94 -26.08 -11.03
CA ARG A 447 -6.33 -27.39 -10.70
C ARG A 447 -7.23 -28.59 -11.02
N ARG A 448 -8.55 -28.39 -10.95
CA ARG A 448 -9.57 -29.39 -11.23
C ARG A 448 -10.64 -28.80 -12.14
N SER A 449 -11.37 -29.68 -12.78
CA SER A 449 -12.48 -29.27 -13.62
C SER A 449 -13.54 -28.55 -12.77
N VAL A 450 -13.95 -27.38 -13.23
CA VAL A 450 -14.97 -26.53 -12.61
C VAL A 450 -16.01 -26.14 -13.67
N THR A 451 -17.24 -25.90 -13.24
CA THR A 451 -18.26 -25.26 -14.08
C THR A 451 -18.20 -23.77 -13.86
N LEU A 452 -17.95 -23.00 -14.92
CA LEU A 452 -17.73 -21.56 -14.88
C LEU A 452 -18.88 -20.81 -15.54
N ALA A 453 -19.43 -19.82 -14.83
CA ALA A 453 -20.41 -18.87 -15.35
C ALA A 453 -20.00 -17.42 -15.04
N GLU A 454 -20.28 -16.49 -15.94
CA GLU A 454 -20.23 -15.04 -15.69
C GLU A 454 -21.57 -14.60 -15.10
N THR A 455 -21.51 -13.73 -14.09
CA THR A 455 -22.70 -13.22 -13.39
C THR A 455 -22.66 -11.70 -13.30
N ASP A 456 -23.79 -11.08 -12.94
CA ASP A 456 -23.83 -9.69 -12.50
C ASP A 456 -22.97 -9.49 -11.22
N LEU A 457 -22.71 -8.22 -10.87
CA LEU A 457 -21.94 -7.86 -9.67
C LEU A 457 -22.63 -8.31 -8.36
N LEU A 458 -23.93 -8.51 -8.37
CA LEU A 458 -24.71 -8.98 -7.23
C LEU A 458 -24.71 -10.52 -7.09
N GLU A 459 -24.12 -11.24 -8.05
CA GLU A 459 -24.05 -12.71 -8.09
C GLU A 459 -25.42 -13.39 -8.24
N TRP A 460 -26.41 -12.68 -8.73
CA TRP A 460 -27.79 -13.17 -8.80
C TRP A 460 -28.15 -13.75 -10.16
N THR A 461 -27.72 -13.11 -11.22
CA THR A 461 -28.07 -13.47 -12.58
C THR A 461 -26.86 -14.04 -13.30
N GLU A 462 -26.94 -15.27 -13.79
CA GLU A 462 -25.93 -15.83 -14.69
C GLU A 462 -26.17 -15.31 -16.10
N GLU A 463 -25.23 -14.53 -16.60
CA GLU A 463 -25.32 -13.87 -17.90
C GLU A 463 -24.76 -14.73 -19.03
N ARG A 464 -23.69 -15.50 -18.71
CA ARG A 464 -23.01 -16.35 -19.67
C ARG A 464 -22.46 -17.61 -19.03
N MET A 465 -22.74 -18.77 -19.62
CA MET A 465 -22.15 -20.05 -19.24
C MET A 465 -20.93 -20.35 -20.14
N PHE A 466 -19.78 -20.61 -19.53
CA PHE A 466 -18.58 -21.05 -20.24
C PHE A 466 -18.47 -22.56 -20.34
N GLY A 467 -19.22 -23.30 -19.53
CA GLY A 467 -19.22 -24.76 -19.46
C GLY A 467 -18.30 -25.30 -18.39
N THR A 468 -17.88 -26.56 -18.54
CA THR A 468 -17.06 -27.28 -17.56
C THR A 468 -15.70 -27.61 -18.13
N GLY A 469 -14.63 -27.27 -17.39
CA GLY A 469 -13.25 -27.45 -17.84
C GLY A 469 -12.21 -27.01 -16.80
N THR A 470 -10.96 -27.10 -17.17
CA THR A 470 -9.81 -26.65 -16.36
C THR A 470 -9.17 -25.36 -16.88
N GLU A 471 -9.50 -24.96 -18.11
CA GLU A 471 -8.96 -23.75 -18.74
C GLU A 471 -10.09 -22.98 -19.43
N PHE A 472 -10.09 -21.66 -19.25
CA PHE A 472 -11.06 -20.74 -19.86
C PHE A 472 -10.35 -19.50 -20.35
N GLU A 473 -10.64 -19.06 -21.58
CA GLU A 473 -10.18 -17.82 -22.14
C GLU A 473 -11.25 -16.74 -22.02
N LEU A 474 -10.90 -15.60 -21.45
CA LEU A 474 -11.78 -14.45 -21.23
C LEU A 474 -11.24 -13.24 -21.96
N GLU A 475 -12.12 -12.44 -22.54
CA GLU A 475 -11.80 -11.16 -23.16
C GLU A 475 -12.29 -10.03 -22.26
N PHE A 476 -11.49 -8.97 -22.15
CA PHE A 476 -11.76 -7.79 -21.34
C PHE A 476 -11.69 -6.53 -22.18
N LYS A 477 -12.62 -5.62 -21.95
CA LYS A 477 -12.54 -4.22 -22.36
C LYS A 477 -11.67 -3.43 -21.36
N PRO A 478 -11.19 -2.22 -21.72
CA PRO A 478 -10.51 -1.35 -20.79
C PRO A 478 -11.30 -1.14 -19.48
N PHE A 479 -10.65 -1.40 -18.35
CA PHE A 479 -11.20 -1.30 -16.99
C PHE A 479 -12.45 -2.16 -16.72
N GLU A 480 -12.67 -3.21 -17.51
CA GLU A 480 -13.82 -4.10 -17.31
C GLU A 480 -13.65 -4.97 -16.06
N ILE A 481 -14.73 -5.06 -15.28
CA ILE A 481 -14.86 -5.93 -14.13
C ILE A 481 -15.73 -7.12 -14.53
N LYS A 482 -15.22 -8.36 -14.35
CA LYS A 482 -16.00 -9.57 -14.54
C LYS A 482 -16.16 -10.31 -13.21
N THR A 483 -17.38 -10.70 -12.91
CA THR A 483 -17.69 -11.55 -11.77
C THR A 483 -18.01 -12.96 -12.28
N LEU A 484 -17.24 -13.92 -11.82
CA LEU A 484 -17.34 -15.31 -12.26
C LEU A 484 -17.74 -16.20 -11.06
N LYS A 485 -18.67 -17.10 -11.29
CA LYS A 485 -19.12 -18.10 -10.34
C LYS A 485 -18.58 -19.47 -10.72
N LEU A 486 -18.05 -20.20 -9.74
CA LEU A 486 -17.47 -21.53 -9.87
C LEU A 486 -18.30 -22.55 -9.09
N ARG A 487 -18.63 -23.67 -9.74
CA ARG A 487 -19.25 -24.85 -9.12
C ARG A 487 -18.45 -26.09 -9.39
#